data_af7339505fc71208a1b67053c621c5cd
#
_entry.id   af7339505fc71208a1b67053c621c5cd
#
_cell.length_a   1.000
_cell.length_b   1.000
_cell.length_c   1.000
_cell.angle_alpha   90.00
_cell.angle_beta   90.00
_cell.angle_gamma   90.00
#
_symmetry.space_group_name_H-M   'P 1'
#
loop_
_entity.id
_entity.type
_entity.pdbx_description
1 polymer ?
#
loop_
_entity_poly.entity_id
_entity_poly.type
_entity_poly.pdbx_seq_one_letter_code
_entity_poly.pdbx_strand_id
1 'polypeptide(L)'
;MPNLVLDPLLKKLQACLESDVAEPFLTVLLDAMAVAMLVDAKCRASIHGFEGRYVFKTPDKKVGATAVFGGSHMSVSHQAIDRPEPNVTVTFRNPKALMELLLSRTPDLIGAMLKQDVNVDGNLNYLYRFAFLARHLQLMATRCA
;
A
#
# COMPACT_ATOMS: atom_id res chain seq x y z
N MET A 1 11.39 -8.30 -18.75
CA MET A 1 11.31 -9.76 -18.59
C MET A 1 10.20 -10.11 -17.62
N PRO A 2 9.41 -11.15 -17.91
CA PRO A 2 8.40 -11.59 -16.94
C PRO A 2 9.06 -12.13 -15.68
N ASN A 3 8.43 -11.86 -14.53
CA ASN A 3 8.89 -12.35 -13.24
C ASN A 3 7.87 -13.36 -12.72
N LEU A 4 8.32 -14.56 -12.37
CA LEU A 4 7.45 -15.66 -11.98
C LEU A 4 6.72 -15.44 -10.65
N VAL A 5 7.26 -14.56 -9.80
CA VAL A 5 6.65 -14.26 -8.50
C VAL A 5 5.84 -12.95 -8.57
N LEU A 6 6.41 -11.92 -9.18
CA LEU A 6 5.78 -10.60 -9.22
C LEU A 6 4.60 -10.53 -10.20
N ASP A 7 4.74 -11.12 -11.40
CA ASP A 7 3.69 -11.01 -12.42
C ASP A 7 2.34 -11.56 -11.98
N PRO A 8 2.24 -12.71 -11.29
CA PRO A 8 0.95 -13.17 -10.78
C PRO A 8 0.33 -12.20 -9.78
N LEU A 9 1.14 -11.55 -8.93
CA LEU A 9 0.66 -10.56 -7.97
C LEU A 9 0.17 -9.30 -8.67
N LEU A 10 0.87 -8.85 -9.70
CA LEU A 10 0.46 -7.68 -10.49
C LEU A 10 -0.85 -7.96 -11.23
N LYS A 11 -1.05 -9.19 -11.73
CA LYS A 11 -2.31 -9.59 -12.36
C LYS A 11 -3.46 -9.59 -11.36
N LYS A 12 -3.23 -10.05 -10.14
CA LYS A 12 -4.24 -9.99 -9.07
C LYS A 12 -4.57 -8.56 -8.71
N LEU A 13 -3.56 -7.69 -8.61
CA LEU A 13 -3.76 -6.28 -8.34
C LEU A 13 -4.62 -5.64 -9.43
N GLN A 14 -4.30 -5.91 -10.69
CA GLN A 14 -5.07 -5.40 -11.81
C GLN A 14 -6.52 -5.91 -11.79
N ALA A 15 -6.73 -7.18 -11.44
CA ALA A 15 -8.08 -7.73 -11.32
C ALA A 15 -8.89 -7.00 -10.25
N CYS A 16 -8.26 -6.63 -9.12
CA CYS A 16 -8.92 -5.82 -8.09
C CYS A 16 -9.32 -4.46 -8.65
N LEU A 17 -8.45 -3.83 -9.44
CA LEU A 17 -8.70 -2.51 -10.02
C LEU A 17 -9.81 -2.53 -11.05
N GLU A 18 -9.80 -3.52 -11.95
CA GLU A 18 -10.78 -3.61 -13.04
C GLU A 18 -12.16 -4.02 -12.56
N SER A 19 -12.20 -4.94 -11.60
CA SER A 19 -13.45 -5.48 -11.08
C SER A 19 -14.00 -4.69 -9.89
N ASP A 20 -13.30 -3.64 -9.47
CA ASP A 20 -13.64 -2.83 -8.29
C ASP A 20 -13.80 -3.71 -7.04
N VAL A 21 -13.01 -4.78 -6.95
CA VAL A 21 -12.98 -5.68 -5.80
C VAL A 21 -11.93 -5.17 -4.82
N ALA A 22 -12.37 -4.55 -3.75
CA ALA A 22 -11.49 -3.87 -2.82
C ALA A 22 -11.02 -4.73 -1.64
N GLU A 23 -11.74 -5.79 -1.31
CA GLU A 23 -11.48 -6.56 -0.10
C GLU A 23 -10.05 -7.12 -0.03
N PRO A 24 -9.50 -7.78 -1.07
CA PRO A 24 -8.12 -8.26 -1.04
C PRO A 24 -7.10 -7.21 -1.47
N PHE A 25 -7.53 -5.99 -1.77
CA PHE A 25 -6.65 -4.98 -2.37
C PHE A 25 -5.40 -4.69 -1.54
N LEU A 26 -5.57 -4.44 -0.25
CA LEU A 26 -4.44 -4.08 0.62
C LEU A 26 -3.40 -5.20 0.69
N THR A 27 -3.83 -6.43 0.90
CA THR A 27 -2.94 -7.59 0.97
C THR A 27 -2.18 -7.78 -0.34
N VAL A 28 -2.91 -7.74 -1.46
CA VAL A 28 -2.30 -7.90 -2.79
C VAL A 28 -1.32 -6.77 -3.08
N LEU A 29 -1.70 -5.53 -2.76
CA LEU A 29 -0.83 -4.37 -2.98
C LEU A 29 0.47 -4.49 -2.18
N LEU A 30 0.38 -4.79 -0.89
CA LEU A 30 1.57 -4.88 -0.04
C LEU A 30 2.47 -6.04 -0.44
N ASP A 31 1.89 -7.19 -0.77
CA ASP A 31 2.67 -8.35 -1.22
C ASP A 31 3.38 -8.05 -2.55
N ALA A 32 2.68 -7.42 -3.49
CA ALA A 32 3.28 -7.01 -4.77
C ALA A 32 4.40 -5.99 -4.56
N MET A 33 4.20 -5.04 -3.65
CA MET A 33 5.22 -4.05 -3.30
C MET A 33 6.47 -4.72 -2.74
N ALA A 34 6.31 -5.64 -1.79
CA ALA A 34 7.43 -6.33 -1.16
C ALA A 34 8.23 -7.13 -2.19
N VAL A 35 7.55 -7.84 -3.10
CA VAL A 35 8.21 -8.59 -4.16
C VAL A 35 8.90 -7.66 -5.15
N ALA A 36 8.25 -6.55 -5.52
CA ALA A 36 8.85 -5.57 -6.43
C ALA A 36 10.15 -4.98 -5.86
N MET A 37 10.21 -4.76 -4.55
CA MET A 37 11.43 -4.28 -3.89
C MET A 37 12.57 -5.30 -3.97
N LEU A 38 12.24 -6.60 -4.05
CA LEU A 38 13.26 -7.65 -4.18
C LEU A 38 13.77 -7.80 -5.61
N VAL A 39 12.90 -7.64 -6.62
CA VAL A 39 13.23 -8.01 -7.99
C VAL A 39 13.43 -6.84 -8.94
N ASP A 40 12.96 -5.65 -8.60
CA ASP A 40 13.05 -4.47 -9.46
C ASP A 40 14.02 -3.44 -8.87
N ALA A 41 15.13 -3.21 -9.57
CA ALA A 41 16.16 -2.28 -9.11
C ALA A 41 15.63 -0.83 -9.03
N LYS A 42 14.71 -0.43 -9.89
CA LYS A 42 14.11 0.91 -9.84
C LYS A 42 13.27 1.09 -8.59
N CYS A 43 12.51 0.06 -8.21
CA CYS A 43 11.73 0.10 -6.97
C CYS A 43 12.64 0.21 -5.76
N ARG A 44 13.71 -0.59 -5.70
CA ARG A 44 14.68 -0.50 -4.60
C ARG A 44 15.32 0.87 -4.53
N ALA A 45 15.66 1.45 -5.66
CA ALA A 45 16.28 2.77 -5.71
C ALA A 45 15.34 3.85 -5.14
N SER A 46 14.04 3.72 -5.37
CA SER A 46 13.06 4.70 -4.89
C SER A 46 12.92 4.73 -3.37
N ILE A 47 13.31 3.65 -2.69
CA ILE A 47 13.27 3.58 -1.22
C ILE A 47 14.65 3.55 -0.59
N HIS A 48 15.72 3.77 -1.37
CA HIS A 48 17.08 3.77 -0.85
C HIS A 48 17.24 4.80 0.27
N GLY A 49 17.69 4.33 1.43
CA GLY A 49 17.85 5.17 2.60
C GLY A 49 16.55 5.52 3.31
N PHE A 50 15.41 5.04 2.82
CA PHE A 50 14.13 5.31 3.46
C PHE A 50 13.85 4.26 4.53
N GLU A 51 13.48 4.74 5.72
CA GLU A 51 13.02 3.89 6.81
C GLU A 51 11.64 4.37 7.24
N GLY A 52 10.71 3.45 7.41
CA GLY A 52 9.37 3.81 7.82
C GLY A 52 8.56 2.59 8.21
N ARG A 53 7.65 2.79 9.16
CA ARG A 53 6.76 1.75 9.64
C ARG A 53 5.33 2.23 9.48
N TYR A 54 4.53 1.45 8.76
CA TYR A 54 3.14 1.78 8.42
C TYR A 54 2.21 0.73 9.02
N VAL A 55 1.12 1.20 9.61
CA VAL A 55 0.03 0.31 10.03
C VAL A 55 -1.24 0.73 9.31
N PHE A 56 -1.91 -0.22 8.68
CA PHE A 56 -3.21 -0.04 8.03
C PHE A 56 -4.22 -0.91 8.74
N LYS A 57 -5.38 -0.36 9.07
CA LYS A 57 -6.43 -1.14 9.75
C LYS A 57 -7.81 -0.52 9.53
N THR A 58 -8.84 -1.38 9.62
CA THR A 58 -10.21 -0.92 9.75
C THR A 58 -10.54 -0.70 11.23
N PRO A 59 -11.59 0.11 11.55
CA PRO A 59 -11.94 0.36 12.96
C PRO A 59 -12.26 -0.90 13.76
N ASP A 60 -12.83 -1.92 13.10
CA ASP A 60 -13.16 -3.20 13.72
C ASP A 60 -11.95 -4.15 13.77
N LYS A 61 -10.82 -3.76 13.18
CA LYS A 61 -9.59 -4.54 13.09
C LYS A 61 -9.71 -5.86 12.33
N LYS A 62 -10.79 -6.06 11.58
CA LYS A 62 -10.97 -7.25 10.74
C LYS A 62 -9.99 -7.28 9.57
N VAL A 63 -9.64 -6.10 9.05
CA VAL A 63 -8.61 -5.95 8.03
C VAL A 63 -7.47 -5.15 8.64
N GLY A 64 -6.26 -5.67 8.52
CA GLY A 64 -5.10 -4.98 9.04
C GLY A 64 -3.83 -5.48 8.38
N ALA A 65 -2.83 -4.62 8.34
CA ALA A 65 -1.51 -4.96 7.82
C ALA A 65 -0.47 -4.01 8.37
N THR A 66 0.77 -4.47 8.44
CA THR A 66 1.91 -3.66 8.82
C THR A 66 2.97 -3.77 7.73
N ALA A 67 3.48 -2.63 7.28
CA ALA A 67 4.56 -2.57 6.31
C ALA A 67 5.75 -1.84 6.93
N VAL A 68 6.94 -2.44 6.84
CA VAL A 68 8.15 -1.87 7.39
C VAL A 68 9.19 -1.75 6.28
N PHE A 69 9.65 -0.53 6.04
CA PHE A 69 10.74 -0.23 5.11
C PHE A 69 12.02 0.01 5.87
N GLY A 70 13.12 -0.59 5.41
CA GLY A 70 14.43 -0.37 6.00
C GLY A 70 15.50 -1.09 5.22
N GLY A 71 16.68 -0.47 5.06
CA GLY A 71 17.81 -1.09 4.38
C GLY A 71 17.52 -1.53 2.95
N SER A 72 16.68 -0.80 2.22
CA SER A 72 16.23 -1.12 0.86
C SER A 72 15.37 -2.39 0.78
N HIS A 73 14.81 -2.81 1.91
CA HIS A 73 13.91 -3.95 2.00
C HIS A 73 12.55 -3.51 2.52
N MET A 74 11.55 -4.31 2.25
CA MET A 74 10.20 -4.13 2.76
C MET A 74 9.70 -5.44 3.37
N SER A 75 9.25 -5.36 4.61
CA SER A 75 8.62 -6.50 5.29
C SER A 75 7.13 -6.23 5.45
N VAL A 76 6.32 -7.25 5.25
CA VAL A 76 4.87 -7.13 5.33
C VAL A 76 4.33 -8.17 6.31
N SER A 77 3.42 -7.73 7.19
CA SER A 77 2.62 -8.60 8.03
C SER A 77 1.15 -8.33 7.72
N HIS A 78 0.33 -9.38 7.66
CA HIS A 78 -1.10 -9.24 7.39
C HIS A 78 -1.90 -9.01 8.67
N GLN A 79 -1.26 -8.41 9.67
CA GLN A 79 -1.88 -8.01 10.93
C GLN A 79 -1.43 -6.61 11.29
N ALA A 80 -2.30 -5.86 11.97
CA ALA A 80 -1.93 -4.54 12.48
C ALA A 80 -1.09 -4.72 13.74
N ILE A 81 0.19 -4.36 13.66
CA ILE A 81 1.17 -4.49 14.75
C ILE A 81 1.56 -3.07 15.18
N ASP A 82 1.07 -2.66 16.35
CA ASP A 82 1.26 -1.28 16.83
C ASP A 82 2.58 -1.06 17.57
N ARG A 83 3.33 -2.12 17.82
CA ARG A 83 4.62 -2.00 18.51
C ARG A 83 5.74 -2.70 17.72
N PRO A 84 6.90 -2.05 17.49
CA PRO A 84 7.22 -0.66 17.87
C PRO A 84 6.25 0.35 17.23
N GLU A 85 6.22 1.55 17.80
CA GLU A 85 5.28 2.59 17.34
C GLU A 85 5.49 2.90 15.85
N PRO A 86 4.42 2.90 15.04
CA PRO A 86 4.52 3.20 13.62
C PRO A 86 4.75 4.69 13.37
N ASN A 87 5.37 5.01 12.24
CA ASN A 87 5.52 6.39 11.79
C ASN A 87 4.17 6.96 11.35
N VAL A 88 3.30 6.11 10.82
CA VAL A 88 1.94 6.50 10.44
C VAL A 88 1.00 5.31 10.60
N THR A 89 -0.18 5.57 11.13
CA THR A 89 -1.28 4.61 11.20
C THR A 89 -2.43 5.13 10.36
N VAL A 90 -2.89 4.33 9.41
CA VAL A 90 -4.02 4.66 8.55
C VAL A 90 -5.20 3.78 8.95
N THR A 91 -6.25 4.41 9.47
CA THR A 91 -7.51 3.72 9.78
C THR A 91 -8.49 4.08 8.69
N PHE A 92 -8.95 3.09 7.94
CA PHE A 92 -9.88 3.30 6.82
C PHE A 92 -11.21 2.63 7.12
N ARG A 93 -12.29 3.27 6.66
CA ARG A 93 -13.65 2.78 6.96
C ARG A 93 -13.90 1.39 6.40
N ASN A 94 -13.44 1.14 5.19
CA ASN A 94 -13.54 -0.15 4.52
C ASN A 94 -12.45 -0.25 3.45
N PRO A 95 -12.17 -1.44 2.90
CA PRO A 95 -11.14 -1.61 1.88
C PRO A 95 -11.32 -0.72 0.65
N LYS A 96 -12.56 -0.47 0.26
CA LYS A 96 -12.85 0.39 -0.90
C LYS A 96 -12.40 1.83 -0.68
N ALA A 97 -12.62 2.37 0.52
CA ALA A 97 -12.18 3.73 0.85
C ALA A 97 -10.66 3.87 0.72
N LEU A 98 -9.91 2.88 1.20
CA LEU A 98 -8.45 2.88 1.06
C LEU A 98 -8.02 2.77 -0.40
N MET A 99 -8.64 1.88 -1.16
CA MET A 99 -8.34 1.70 -2.56
C MET A 99 -8.57 3.00 -3.35
N GLU A 100 -9.69 3.66 -3.12
CA GLU A 100 -10.01 4.94 -3.77
C GLU A 100 -8.98 6.01 -3.43
N LEU A 101 -8.58 6.10 -2.16
CA LEU A 101 -7.58 7.09 -1.73
C LEU A 101 -6.23 6.86 -2.41
N LEU A 102 -5.73 5.63 -2.35
CA LEU A 102 -4.38 5.31 -2.83
C LEU A 102 -4.27 5.36 -4.36
N LEU A 103 -5.36 5.10 -5.07
CA LEU A 103 -5.34 5.02 -6.53
C LEU A 103 -5.84 6.28 -7.22
N SER A 104 -6.25 7.28 -6.46
CA SER A 104 -6.66 8.56 -7.03
C SER A 104 -5.46 9.28 -7.65
N ARG A 105 -5.67 9.88 -8.83
CA ARG A 105 -4.64 10.72 -9.46
C ARG A 105 -4.33 11.97 -8.64
N THR A 106 -5.36 12.48 -7.97
CA THR A 106 -5.26 13.65 -7.10
C THR A 106 -5.85 13.26 -5.75
N PRO A 107 -5.07 12.55 -4.91
CA PRO A 107 -5.59 12.10 -3.63
C PRO A 107 -6.10 13.26 -2.80
N ASP A 108 -7.37 13.22 -2.44
CA ASP A 108 -7.98 14.22 -1.55
C ASP A 108 -8.04 13.64 -0.14
N LEU A 109 -6.88 13.63 0.51
CA LEU A 109 -6.77 13.11 1.86
C LEU A 109 -7.63 13.88 2.83
N ILE A 110 -7.64 15.22 2.72
CA ILE A 110 -8.43 16.06 3.61
C ILE A 110 -9.91 15.77 3.43
N GLY A 111 -10.39 15.65 2.19
CA GLY A 111 -11.77 15.28 1.91
C GLY A 111 -12.14 13.92 2.47
N ALA A 112 -11.25 12.93 2.33
CA ALA A 112 -11.48 11.60 2.87
C ALA A 112 -11.55 11.62 4.40
N MET A 113 -10.70 12.42 5.06
CA MET A 113 -10.73 12.57 6.51
C MET A 113 -12.01 13.27 6.98
N LEU A 114 -12.47 14.30 6.26
CA LEU A 114 -13.70 15.01 6.59
C LEU A 114 -14.93 14.13 6.45
N LYS A 115 -14.92 13.20 5.48
CA LYS A 115 -15.99 12.21 5.29
C LYS A 115 -15.88 11.03 6.24
N GLN A 116 -14.83 10.98 7.06
CA GLN A 116 -14.52 9.86 7.95
C GLN A 116 -14.26 8.55 7.20
N ASP A 117 -13.87 8.62 5.94
CA ASP A 117 -13.47 7.44 5.16
C ASP A 117 -12.09 6.93 5.58
N VAL A 118 -11.21 7.87 5.95
CA VAL A 118 -9.82 7.57 6.34
C VAL A 118 -9.45 8.48 7.49
N ASN A 119 -8.79 7.92 8.50
CA ASN A 119 -8.16 8.68 9.56
C ASN A 119 -6.68 8.37 9.58
N VAL A 120 -5.84 9.39 9.67
CA VAL A 120 -4.40 9.25 9.64
C VAL A 120 -3.82 9.78 10.94
N ASP A 121 -3.05 8.94 11.62
CA ASP A 121 -2.33 9.30 12.84
C ASP A 121 -0.83 9.14 12.57
N GLY A 122 -0.08 10.23 12.71
CA GLY A 122 1.35 10.23 12.45
C GLY A 122 1.76 11.18 11.33
N ASN A 123 2.87 10.87 10.68
CA ASN A 123 3.48 11.76 9.70
C ASN A 123 2.87 11.57 8.30
N LEU A 124 2.16 12.58 7.83
CA LEU A 124 1.49 12.56 6.52
C LEU A 124 2.46 12.39 5.35
N ASN A 125 3.70 12.84 5.48
CA ASN A 125 4.68 12.68 4.40
C ASN A 125 4.96 11.20 4.12
N TYR A 126 4.89 10.37 5.15
CA TYR A 126 5.02 8.92 4.98
C TYR A 126 3.87 8.35 4.16
N LEU A 127 2.66 8.83 4.42
CA LEU A 127 1.49 8.38 3.66
C LEU A 127 1.59 8.77 2.18
N TYR A 128 1.99 10.01 1.89
CA TYR A 128 2.17 10.44 0.51
C TYR A 128 3.24 9.64 -0.21
N ARG A 129 4.32 9.31 0.48
CA ARG A 129 5.37 8.46 -0.10
C ARG A 129 4.85 7.06 -0.40
N PHE A 130 4.05 6.50 0.49
CA PHE A 130 3.41 5.21 0.27
C PHE A 130 2.46 5.26 -0.94
N ALA A 131 1.65 6.30 -1.03
CA ALA A 131 0.73 6.47 -2.16
C ALA A 131 1.47 6.57 -3.50
N PHE A 132 2.63 7.22 -3.51
CA PHE A 132 3.49 7.28 -4.70
C PHE A 132 3.96 5.89 -5.12
N LEU A 133 4.40 5.07 -4.17
CA LEU A 133 4.82 3.69 -4.45
C LEU A 133 3.64 2.83 -4.94
N ALA A 134 2.48 2.98 -4.31
CA ALA A 134 1.27 2.26 -4.72
C ALA A 134 0.89 2.59 -6.15
N ARG A 135 0.97 3.85 -6.52
CA ARG A 135 0.67 4.28 -7.89
C ARG A 135 1.67 3.72 -8.89
N HIS A 136 2.94 3.66 -8.52
CA HIS A 136 3.96 3.07 -9.38
C HIS A 136 3.64 1.60 -9.67
N LEU A 137 3.22 0.84 -8.64
CA LEU A 137 2.80 -0.54 -8.83
C LEU A 137 1.54 -0.66 -9.68
N GLN A 138 0.60 0.26 -9.51
CA GLN A 138 -0.61 0.29 -10.35
C GLN A 138 -0.23 0.43 -11.82
N LEU A 139 0.71 1.32 -12.13
CA LEU A 139 1.18 1.50 -13.50
C LEU A 139 1.88 0.25 -14.03
N MET A 140 2.66 -0.43 -13.20
CA MET A 140 3.27 -1.70 -13.57
C MET A 140 2.21 -2.77 -13.85
N ALA A 141 1.18 -2.84 -13.02
CA ALA A 141 0.09 -3.82 -13.17
C ALA A 141 -0.66 -3.62 -14.49
N THR A 142 -0.94 -2.39 -14.86
CA THR A 142 -1.64 -2.10 -16.12
C THR A 142 -0.79 -2.44 -17.35
N ARG A 143 0.54 -2.42 -17.24
CA ARG A 143 1.43 -2.83 -18.32
C ARG A 143 1.51 -4.35 -18.48
N CYS A 144 1.26 -5.10 -17.42
CA CYS A 144 1.30 -6.56 -17.45
C CYS A 144 0.02 -7.17 -18.00
N ALA A 145 -0.99 -6.35 -18.26
CA ALA A 145 -2.27 -6.82 -18.79
C ALA A 145 -2.21 -7.02 -20.35
#